data_d8cea1db48ed03e58e611c0415104433
#
_entry.id   d8cea1db48ed03e58e611c0415104433
#
_cell.length_a   1.000
_cell.length_b   1.000
_cell.length_c   1.000
_cell.angle_alpha   90.00
_cell.angle_beta   90.00
_cell.angle_gamma   90.00
#
_symmetry.space_group_name_H-M   'P 1'
#
loop_
_entity.id
_entity.type
_entity.pdbx_description
1 polymer ?
#
loop_
_entity_poly.entity_id
_entity_poly.type
_entity_poly.pdbx_seq_one_letter_code
_entity_poly.pdbx_strand_id
1 'polypeptide(L)'
;ISTAGIALGVASLIVVLSVMNGFQKEVRDRMLSVLSHIEITAPDGLANWEPIALKVAAQPHVVGVAPMVSSQGLLSRENVMRGVSIRGVLPSEEGKVSDLPKQFVAGSIEDLKPGAFGVALGAQLANIVGARVGDRINLIVPESDLTPAGAMPRMRTLQVVGIVDSGHYEYDSSLAILHW
;
A
#
# COMPACT_ATOMS: atom_id res chain seq x y z
N ILE A 1 -55.17 9.95 6.51
CA ILE A 1 -54.48 9.20 5.42
C ILE A 1 -53.29 10.02 4.90
N SER A 2 -53.45 11.33 4.64
CA SER A 2 -52.35 12.16 4.11
C SER A 2 -51.16 12.30 5.06
N THR A 3 -51.38 12.46 6.35
CA THR A 3 -50.31 12.58 7.36
C THR A 3 -49.51 11.30 7.52
N ALA A 4 -50.14 10.13 7.45
CA ALA A 4 -49.47 8.85 7.50
C ALA A 4 -48.60 8.63 6.25
N GLY A 5 -49.06 9.06 5.07
CA GLY A 5 -48.26 8.97 3.83
C GLY A 5 -47.01 9.86 3.86
N ILE A 6 -47.14 11.09 4.37
CA ILE A 6 -46.00 12.00 4.55
C ILE A 6 -45.01 11.45 5.58
N ALA A 7 -45.51 10.95 6.73
CA ALA A 7 -44.66 10.37 7.74
C ALA A 7 -43.84 9.17 7.23
N LEU A 8 -44.48 8.27 6.47
CA LEU A 8 -43.81 7.14 5.85
C LEU A 8 -42.78 7.60 4.80
N GLY A 9 -43.07 8.61 4.00
CA GLY A 9 -42.15 9.17 3.03
C GLY A 9 -40.91 9.78 3.69
N VAL A 10 -41.12 10.58 4.75
CA VAL A 10 -40.00 11.17 5.51
C VAL A 10 -39.18 10.10 6.20
N ALA A 11 -39.82 9.13 6.83
CA ALA A 11 -39.13 8.02 7.50
C ALA A 11 -38.26 7.22 6.51
N SER A 12 -38.79 6.91 5.31
CA SER A 12 -38.07 6.22 4.26
C SER A 12 -36.83 7.03 3.81
N LEU A 13 -36.98 8.35 3.61
CA LEU A 13 -35.87 9.23 3.25
C LEU A 13 -34.78 9.26 4.33
N ILE A 14 -35.16 9.36 5.60
CA ILE A 14 -34.21 9.37 6.73
C ILE A 14 -33.44 8.04 6.76
N VAL A 15 -34.11 6.91 6.60
CA VAL A 15 -33.45 5.60 6.58
C VAL A 15 -32.45 5.50 5.42
N VAL A 16 -32.84 5.87 4.21
CA VAL A 16 -31.97 5.82 3.03
C VAL A 16 -30.75 6.73 3.21
N LEU A 17 -30.94 7.97 3.66
CA LEU A 17 -29.85 8.90 3.88
C LEU A 17 -28.92 8.45 5.02
N SER A 18 -29.45 7.84 6.07
CA SER A 18 -28.65 7.32 7.18
C SER A 18 -27.77 6.15 6.73
N VAL A 19 -28.33 5.22 5.95
CA VAL A 19 -27.58 4.10 5.38
C VAL A 19 -26.49 4.61 4.43
N MET A 20 -26.84 5.57 3.55
CA MET A 20 -25.89 6.16 2.61
C MET A 20 -24.72 6.85 3.33
N ASN A 21 -25.00 7.66 4.34
CA ASN A 21 -23.98 8.35 5.13
C ASN A 21 -23.10 7.35 5.91
N GLY A 22 -23.71 6.32 6.49
CA GLY A 22 -22.96 5.25 7.17
C GLY A 22 -22.02 4.50 6.22
N PHE A 23 -22.50 4.16 5.04
CA PHE A 23 -21.70 3.51 4.02
C PHE A 23 -20.54 4.38 3.53
N GLN A 24 -20.80 5.65 3.23
CA GLN A 24 -19.75 6.59 2.80
C GLN A 24 -18.66 6.76 3.85
N LYS A 25 -19.06 6.84 5.14
CA LYS A 25 -18.12 6.93 6.25
C LYS A 25 -17.25 5.67 6.34
N GLU A 26 -17.87 4.49 6.34
CA GLU A 26 -17.18 3.22 6.43
C GLU A 26 -16.17 3.02 5.28
N VAL A 27 -16.58 3.33 4.03
CA VAL A 27 -15.69 3.25 2.86
C VAL A 27 -14.51 4.20 2.98
N ARG A 28 -14.77 5.44 3.42
CA ARG A 28 -13.71 6.44 3.62
C ARG A 28 -12.73 6.01 4.70
N ASP A 29 -13.23 5.59 5.86
CA ASP A 29 -12.40 5.19 7.00
C ASP A 29 -11.52 3.99 6.64
N ARG A 30 -12.05 3.02 5.89
CA ARG A 30 -11.28 1.87 5.40
C ARG A 30 -10.22 2.26 4.36
N MET A 31 -10.53 3.15 3.41
CA MET A 31 -9.55 3.59 2.42
C MET A 31 -8.40 4.39 3.07
N LEU A 32 -8.71 5.25 4.03
CA LEU A 32 -7.71 6.07 4.70
C LEU A 32 -6.85 5.30 5.72
N SER A 33 -7.25 4.10 6.11
CA SER A 33 -6.45 3.28 7.03
C SER A 33 -5.19 2.69 6.39
N VAL A 34 -5.17 2.55 5.07
CA VAL A 34 -4.07 1.90 4.31
C VAL A 34 -3.13 2.92 3.68
N LEU A 35 -3.66 4.08 3.30
CA LEU A 35 -2.93 5.12 2.57
C LEU A 35 -2.66 6.31 3.49
N SER A 36 -1.50 6.91 3.35
CA SER A 36 -1.21 8.20 3.97
C SER A 36 -2.18 9.27 3.47
N HIS A 37 -2.61 10.17 4.35
CA HIS A 37 -3.58 11.23 4.02
C HIS A 37 -3.03 12.25 3.03
N ILE A 38 -1.72 12.51 3.06
CA ILE A 38 -1.01 13.47 2.21
C ILE A 38 0.30 12.83 1.75
N GLU A 39 0.58 12.93 0.48
CA GLU A 39 1.84 12.51 -0.12
C GLU A 39 2.53 13.73 -0.74
N ILE A 40 3.81 13.90 -0.44
CA ILE A 40 4.65 14.96 -1.00
C ILE A 40 5.65 14.30 -1.93
N THR A 41 5.55 14.60 -3.21
CA THR A 41 6.41 14.02 -4.25
C THR A 41 7.16 15.11 -5.00
N ALA A 42 8.32 14.76 -5.56
CA ALA A 42 9.04 15.60 -6.51
C ALA A 42 9.39 14.77 -7.76
N PRO A 43 9.47 15.40 -8.95
CA PRO A 43 9.74 14.70 -10.21
C PRO A 43 11.03 13.87 -10.19
N ASP A 44 12.08 14.37 -9.52
CA ASP A 44 13.39 13.73 -9.40
C ASP A 44 13.58 13.00 -8.07
N GLY A 45 12.49 12.79 -7.31
CA GLY A 45 12.55 12.27 -5.94
C GLY A 45 13.02 13.31 -4.92
N LEU A 46 12.95 12.96 -3.64
CA LEU A 46 13.35 13.81 -2.52
C LEU A 46 14.64 13.26 -1.88
N ALA A 47 15.79 13.53 -2.51
CA ALA A 47 17.07 13.03 -2.02
C ALA A 47 17.38 13.48 -0.57
N ASN A 48 16.97 14.71 -0.20
CA ASN A 48 17.09 15.26 1.15
C ASN A 48 15.71 15.39 1.78
N TRP A 49 15.09 14.28 2.12
CA TRP A 49 13.74 14.24 2.68
C TRP A 49 13.68 14.68 4.15
N GLU A 50 14.74 14.47 4.94
CA GLU A 50 14.77 14.73 6.39
C GLU A 50 14.45 16.19 6.79
N PRO A 51 15.03 17.23 6.16
CA PRO A 51 14.66 18.61 6.48
C PRO A 51 13.22 18.95 6.11
N ILE A 52 12.68 18.29 5.09
CA ILE A 52 11.29 18.46 4.67
C ILE A 52 10.38 17.78 5.69
N ALA A 53 10.71 16.56 6.10
CA ALA A 53 10.00 15.83 7.14
C ALA A 53 9.89 16.63 8.44
N LEU A 54 10.99 17.25 8.89
CA LEU A 54 11.00 18.11 10.08
C LEU A 54 10.07 19.32 9.95
N LYS A 55 10.06 19.97 8.77
CA LYS A 55 9.16 21.11 8.51
C LYS A 55 7.69 20.69 8.48
N VAL A 56 7.41 19.52 7.92
CA VAL A 56 6.04 18.96 7.84
C VAL A 56 5.57 18.52 9.21
N ALA A 57 6.41 17.84 9.98
CA ALA A 57 6.12 17.41 11.34
C ALA A 57 5.81 18.58 12.32
N ALA A 58 6.36 19.76 12.02
CA ALA A 58 6.10 20.98 12.80
C ALA A 58 4.74 21.63 12.49
N GLN A 59 4.01 21.16 11.47
CA GLN A 59 2.71 21.73 11.11
C GLN A 59 1.60 21.24 12.06
N PRO A 60 0.62 22.11 12.40
CA PRO A 60 -0.52 21.71 13.20
C PRO A 60 -1.30 20.60 12.47
N HIS A 61 -1.80 19.64 13.25
CA HIS A 61 -2.57 18.48 12.78
C HIS A 61 -1.79 17.41 12.03
N VAL A 62 -0.48 17.48 11.92
CA VAL A 62 0.38 16.40 11.43
C VAL A 62 0.70 15.46 12.59
N VAL A 63 0.28 14.20 12.47
CA VAL A 63 0.45 13.16 13.50
C VAL A 63 1.76 12.39 13.28
N GLY A 64 2.15 12.19 12.03
CA GLY A 64 3.36 11.45 11.67
C GLY A 64 3.83 11.78 10.26
N VAL A 65 5.11 11.52 10.01
CA VAL A 65 5.74 11.67 8.71
C VAL A 65 6.65 10.46 8.50
N ALA A 66 6.56 9.82 7.35
CA ALA A 66 7.42 8.70 6.97
C ALA A 66 7.87 8.86 5.50
N PRO A 67 9.11 8.52 5.18
CA PRO A 67 9.54 8.45 3.79
C PRO A 67 8.95 7.23 3.10
N MET A 68 8.65 7.38 1.82
CA MET A 68 8.14 6.29 0.99
C MET A 68 8.78 6.37 -0.41
N VAL A 69 9.05 5.21 -0.98
CA VAL A 69 9.43 5.07 -2.39
C VAL A 69 8.32 4.32 -3.10
N SER A 70 7.82 4.88 -4.20
CA SER A 70 6.84 4.22 -5.06
C SER A 70 7.44 3.94 -6.42
N SER A 71 7.26 2.71 -6.90
CA SER A 71 7.71 2.29 -8.22
C SER A 71 6.77 1.22 -8.77
N GLN A 72 6.97 0.84 -10.03
CA GLN A 72 6.26 -0.27 -10.65
C GLN A 72 7.26 -1.32 -11.13
N GLY A 73 6.83 -2.56 -11.14
CA GLY A 73 7.66 -3.67 -11.60
C GLY A 73 6.83 -4.87 -12.03
N LEU A 74 7.55 -5.91 -12.41
CA LEU A 74 6.97 -7.21 -12.72
C LEU A 74 7.46 -8.23 -11.70
N LEU A 75 6.55 -8.93 -11.08
CA LEU A 75 6.85 -10.02 -10.17
C LEU A 75 6.66 -11.33 -10.91
N SER A 76 7.67 -12.19 -10.85
CA SER A 76 7.69 -13.47 -11.55
C SER A 76 7.99 -14.61 -10.59
N ARG A 77 7.17 -15.66 -10.65
CA ARG A 77 7.40 -16.94 -9.98
C ARG A 77 6.97 -18.07 -10.90
N GLU A 78 7.91 -19.01 -11.16
CA GLU A 78 7.68 -20.10 -12.10
C GLU A 78 7.19 -19.59 -13.47
N ASN A 79 5.98 -19.93 -13.88
CA ASN A 79 5.37 -19.51 -15.15
C ASN A 79 4.36 -18.35 -14.99
N VAL A 80 4.23 -17.78 -13.79
CA VAL A 80 3.30 -16.68 -13.52
C VAL A 80 4.08 -15.37 -13.46
N MET A 81 3.63 -14.38 -14.21
CA MET A 81 4.17 -13.01 -14.19
C MET A 81 3.03 -12.01 -13.96
N ARG A 82 3.24 -11.05 -13.06
CA ARG A 82 2.25 -10.03 -12.70
C ARG A 82 2.89 -8.66 -12.55
N GLY A 83 2.19 -7.64 -13.04
CA GLY A 83 2.52 -6.25 -12.74
C GLY A 83 2.25 -5.96 -11.27
N VAL A 84 3.20 -5.28 -10.62
CA VAL A 84 3.09 -4.93 -9.20
C VAL A 84 3.43 -3.48 -8.97
N SER A 85 2.74 -2.88 -8.01
CA SER A 85 3.08 -1.60 -7.40
C SER A 85 4.02 -1.86 -6.23
N ILE A 86 5.23 -1.34 -6.35
CA ILE A 86 6.28 -1.50 -5.35
C ILE A 86 6.20 -0.33 -4.39
N ARG A 87 6.11 -0.63 -3.11
CA ARG A 87 6.14 0.35 -2.03
C ARG A 87 7.34 0.08 -1.13
N GLY A 88 8.35 0.95 -1.19
CA GLY A 88 9.49 0.94 -0.27
C GLY A 88 9.14 1.74 0.98
N VAL A 89 9.26 1.12 2.14
CA VAL A 89 8.91 1.72 3.45
C VAL A 89 10.05 1.59 4.44
N LEU A 90 10.05 2.45 5.44
CA LEU A 90 10.83 2.26 6.66
C LEU A 90 9.93 1.66 7.74
N PRO A 91 10.14 0.39 8.13
CA PRO A 91 9.30 -0.29 9.11
C PRO A 91 9.10 0.46 10.42
N SER A 92 10.14 1.14 10.91
CA SER A 92 10.10 1.92 12.15
C SER A 92 9.22 3.17 12.08
N GLU A 93 9.01 3.73 10.89
CA GLU A 93 8.28 4.98 10.68
C GLU A 93 6.86 4.74 10.13
N GLU A 94 6.66 3.65 9.42
CA GLU A 94 5.40 3.37 8.71
C GLU A 94 4.19 3.33 9.64
N GLY A 95 4.34 2.77 10.84
CA GLY A 95 3.27 2.72 11.83
C GLY A 95 2.81 4.08 12.38
N LYS A 96 3.54 5.17 12.07
CA LYS A 96 3.17 6.54 12.45
C LYS A 96 2.21 7.18 11.44
N VAL A 97 2.16 6.66 10.21
CA VAL A 97 1.42 7.27 9.08
C VAL A 97 0.35 6.37 8.50
N SER A 98 0.42 5.06 8.76
CA SER A 98 -0.55 4.10 8.24
C SER A 98 -0.79 2.94 9.22
N ASP A 99 -1.90 2.24 9.05
CA ASP A 99 -2.22 1.01 9.79
C ASP A 99 -1.64 -0.24 9.11
N LEU A 100 -0.77 -0.08 8.11
CA LEU A 100 -0.16 -1.17 7.36
C LEU A 100 0.46 -2.26 8.25
N PRO A 101 1.20 -1.93 9.35
CA PRO A 101 1.75 -2.96 10.23
C PRO A 101 0.70 -3.87 10.86
N LYS A 102 -0.53 -3.37 11.07
CA LYS A 102 -1.63 -4.14 11.67
C LYS A 102 -2.35 -5.06 10.68
N GLN A 103 -2.07 -4.90 9.38
CA GLN A 103 -2.74 -5.64 8.31
C GLN A 103 -1.96 -6.89 7.88
N PHE A 104 -0.83 -7.18 8.53
CA PHE A 104 -0.10 -8.41 8.27
C PHE A 104 -0.89 -9.62 8.80
N VAL A 105 -1.24 -10.52 7.89
CA VAL A 105 -1.90 -11.80 8.21
C VAL A 105 -0.90 -12.94 8.37
N ALA A 106 0.33 -12.78 7.87
CA ALA A 106 1.45 -13.67 8.08
C ALA A 106 2.76 -12.89 8.03
N GLY A 107 3.74 -13.22 8.88
CA GLY A 107 4.97 -12.45 9.04
C GLY A 107 4.72 -11.11 9.73
N SER A 108 5.68 -10.19 9.63
CA SER A 108 5.63 -8.89 10.26
C SER A 108 6.36 -7.84 9.39
N ILE A 109 6.02 -6.57 9.58
CA ILE A 109 6.71 -5.47 8.90
C ILE A 109 8.18 -5.38 9.33
N GLU A 110 8.50 -5.77 10.56
CA GLU A 110 9.87 -5.81 11.11
C GLU A 110 10.75 -6.87 10.45
N ASP A 111 10.17 -7.84 9.75
CA ASP A 111 10.89 -8.84 8.96
C ASP A 111 11.47 -8.25 7.66
N LEU A 112 11.01 -7.06 7.27
CA LEU A 112 11.59 -6.27 6.20
C LEU A 112 12.88 -5.60 6.69
N LYS A 113 13.99 -6.31 6.60
CA LYS A 113 15.31 -5.83 7.06
C LYS A 113 16.13 -5.24 5.91
N PRO A 114 16.93 -4.19 6.17
CA PRO A 114 17.81 -3.62 5.17
C PRO A 114 18.78 -4.69 4.63
N GLY A 115 18.91 -4.78 3.32
CA GLY A 115 19.83 -5.71 2.66
C GLY A 115 19.43 -7.19 2.67
N ALA A 116 18.34 -7.57 3.32
CA ALA A 116 17.88 -8.97 3.37
C ALA A 116 17.05 -9.38 2.14
N PHE A 117 16.75 -8.45 1.24
CA PHE A 117 15.91 -8.69 0.06
C PHE A 117 14.55 -9.34 0.41
N GLY A 118 13.99 -8.97 1.55
CA GLY A 118 12.64 -9.38 1.97
C GLY A 118 11.56 -8.60 1.24
N VAL A 119 10.44 -9.25 0.97
CA VAL A 119 9.24 -8.62 0.41
C VAL A 119 7.99 -9.10 1.13
N ALA A 120 7.08 -8.20 1.44
CA ALA A 120 5.72 -8.55 1.84
C ALA A 120 4.78 -8.36 0.64
N LEU A 121 3.90 -9.32 0.42
CA LEU A 121 2.95 -9.33 -0.69
C LEU A 121 1.54 -9.10 -0.19
N GLY A 122 0.73 -8.42 -0.99
CA GLY A 122 -0.71 -8.41 -0.79
C GLY A 122 -1.29 -9.83 -0.88
N ALA A 123 -2.29 -10.13 -0.08
CA ALA A 123 -2.86 -11.48 0.05
C ALA A 123 -3.38 -12.01 -1.30
N GLN A 124 -4.00 -11.17 -2.11
CA GLN A 124 -4.48 -11.55 -3.43
C GLN A 124 -3.33 -11.80 -4.41
N LEU A 125 -2.28 -10.97 -4.39
CA LEU A 125 -1.09 -11.17 -5.21
C LEU A 125 -0.39 -12.49 -4.85
N ALA A 126 -0.21 -12.75 -3.54
CA ALA A 126 0.37 -14.00 -3.05
C ALA A 126 -0.41 -15.23 -3.53
N ASN A 127 -1.74 -15.17 -3.49
CA ASN A 127 -2.61 -16.23 -4.02
C ASN A 127 -2.46 -16.41 -5.53
N ILE A 128 -2.42 -15.31 -6.30
CA ILE A 128 -2.31 -15.35 -7.77
C ILE A 128 -0.98 -15.98 -8.21
N VAL A 129 0.12 -15.62 -7.55
CA VAL A 129 1.46 -16.16 -7.88
C VAL A 129 1.76 -17.47 -7.14
N GLY A 130 0.86 -17.93 -6.27
CA GLY A 130 1.02 -19.13 -5.47
C GLY A 130 2.16 -19.05 -4.45
N ALA A 131 2.51 -17.84 -3.96
CA ALA A 131 3.62 -17.62 -3.04
C ALA A 131 3.18 -17.67 -1.57
N ARG A 132 4.05 -18.19 -0.72
CA ARG A 132 3.88 -18.25 0.75
C ARG A 132 5.09 -17.61 1.42
N VAL A 133 4.95 -17.28 2.69
CA VAL A 133 6.09 -16.82 3.49
C VAL A 133 7.21 -17.86 3.46
N GLY A 134 8.43 -17.41 3.16
CA GLY A 134 9.61 -18.24 2.97
C GLY A 134 9.96 -18.54 1.51
N ASP A 135 9.01 -18.38 0.58
CA ASP A 135 9.25 -18.64 -0.84
C ASP A 135 10.14 -17.57 -1.48
N ARG A 136 10.78 -17.92 -2.59
CA ARG A 136 11.57 -17.00 -3.41
C ARG A 136 10.79 -16.59 -4.65
N ILE A 137 10.86 -15.30 -4.96
CA ILE A 137 10.24 -14.69 -6.14
C ILE A 137 11.20 -13.74 -6.81
N ASN A 138 11.02 -13.52 -8.10
CA ASN A 138 11.85 -12.58 -8.86
C ASN A 138 11.08 -11.29 -9.09
N LEU A 139 11.71 -10.17 -8.77
CA LEU A 139 11.23 -8.84 -9.07
C LEU A 139 12.06 -8.27 -10.23
N ILE A 140 11.38 -7.80 -11.26
CA ILE A 140 11.94 -7.14 -12.42
C ILE A 140 11.47 -5.70 -12.39
N VAL A 141 12.42 -4.77 -12.25
CA VAL A 141 12.14 -3.34 -12.29
C VAL A 141 12.62 -2.81 -13.63
N PRO A 142 11.75 -2.11 -14.39
CA PRO A 142 12.13 -1.47 -15.64
C PRO A 142 12.92 -0.19 -15.31
N GLU A 143 14.13 -0.36 -14.81
CA GLU A 143 15.05 0.74 -14.57
C GLU A 143 15.93 0.89 -15.80
N SER A 144 15.82 2.04 -16.45
CA SER A 144 16.59 2.37 -17.64
C SER A 144 17.96 2.93 -17.27
N ASP A 145 18.87 2.09 -16.79
CA ASP A 145 20.27 2.38 -17.00
C ASP A 145 20.54 2.27 -18.50
N LEU A 146 20.61 3.41 -19.18
CA LEU A 146 20.99 3.48 -20.58
C LEU A 146 22.45 3.04 -20.69
N THR A 147 22.67 1.75 -20.88
CA THR A 147 23.98 1.23 -21.25
C THR A 147 24.15 1.37 -22.77
N PRO A 148 25.40 1.42 -23.30
CA PRO A 148 25.64 1.43 -24.74
C PRO A 148 25.00 0.23 -25.46
N ALA A 149 24.64 -0.83 -24.77
CA ALA A 149 23.97 -2.04 -25.27
C ALA A 149 22.42 -1.98 -25.17
N GLY A 150 21.84 -0.88 -24.68
CA GLY A 150 20.39 -0.70 -24.48
C GLY A 150 19.97 -0.71 -23.00
N ALA A 151 18.67 -0.50 -22.75
CA ALA A 151 18.09 -0.57 -21.41
C ALA A 151 18.01 -2.04 -20.96
N MET A 152 18.71 -2.39 -19.88
CA MET A 152 18.62 -3.73 -19.29
C MET A 152 17.76 -3.66 -18.02
N PRO A 153 16.66 -4.44 -17.92
CA PRO A 153 15.86 -4.49 -16.72
C PRO A 153 16.67 -5.11 -15.56
N ARG A 154 16.59 -4.51 -14.39
CA ARG A 154 17.19 -5.09 -13.19
C ARG A 154 16.28 -6.18 -12.62
N MET A 155 16.83 -7.39 -12.48
CA MET A 155 16.15 -8.51 -11.83
C MET A 155 16.79 -8.78 -10.46
N ARG A 156 15.94 -8.96 -9.45
CA ARG A 156 16.36 -9.35 -8.10
C ARG A 156 15.47 -10.47 -7.59
N THR A 157 16.10 -11.47 -7.01
CA THR A 157 15.38 -12.52 -6.27
C THR A 157 15.14 -12.04 -4.84
N LEU A 158 13.87 -12.06 -4.43
CA LEU A 158 13.40 -11.63 -3.12
C LEU A 158 12.85 -12.85 -2.36
N GLN A 159 12.89 -12.78 -1.04
CA GLN A 159 12.23 -13.75 -0.17
C GLN A 159 10.93 -13.16 0.36
N VAL A 160 9.85 -13.91 0.28
CA VAL A 160 8.57 -13.49 0.86
C VAL A 160 8.67 -13.62 2.39
N VAL A 161 8.60 -12.48 3.09
CA VAL A 161 8.70 -12.41 4.55
C VAL A 161 7.37 -12.11 5.23
N GLY A 162 6.37 -11.67 4.45
CA GLY A 162 5.05 -11.36 5.00
C GLY A 162 3.96 -11.35 3.95
N ILE A 163 2.73 -11.44 4.42
CA ILE A 163 1.51 -11.29 3.62
C ILE A 163 0.62 -10.28 4.32
N VAL A 164 0.12 -9.32 3.54
CA VAL A 164 -0.72 -8.20 3.98
C VAL A 164 -2.09 -8.33 3.37
N ASP A 165 -3.14 -8.18 4.18
CA ASP A 165 -4.53 -8.14 3.73
C ASP A 165 -5.16 -6.81 4.17
N SER A 166 -5.31 -5.90 3.22
CA SER A 166 -5.94 -4.59 3.45
C SER A 166 -7.47 -4.64 3.38
N GLY A 167 -8.02 -5.77 2.95
CA GLY A 167 -9.43 -5.94 2.64
C GLY A 167 -9.86 -5.32 1.30
N HIS A 168 -8.91 -4.82 0.48
CA HIS A 168 -9.18 -4.25 -0.84
C HIS A 168 -8.53 -5.10 -1.92
N TYR A 169 -9.34 -5.84 -2.65
CA TYR A 169 -8.88 -6.79 -3.67
C TYR A 169 -7.93 -6.16 -4.69
N GLU A 170 -8.27 -5.00 -5.23
CA GLU A 170 -7.46 -4.34 -6.28
C GLU A 170 -6.09 -3.92 -5.75
N TYR A 171 -6.05 -3.38 -4.53
CA TYR A 171 -4.80 -2.99 -3.88
C TYR A 171 -3.94 -4.22 -3.56
N ASP A 172 -4.54 -5.22 -2.90
CA ASP A 172 -3.84 -6.44 -2.50
C ASP A 172 -3.42 -7.32 -3.69
N SER A 173 -4.03 -7.15 -4.87
CA SER A 173 -3.68 -7.90 -6.08
C SER A 173 -2.42 -7.38 -6.79
N SER A 174 -1.94 -6.21 -6.42
CA SER A 174 -0.76 -5.58 -7.04
C SER A 174 0.30 -5.10 -6.04
N LEU A 175 0.07 -5.21 -4.74
CA LEU A 175 0.95 -4.66 -3.72
C LEU A 175 2.18 -5.54 -3.45
N ALA A 176 3.36 -4.93 -3.54
CA ALA A 176 4.63 -5.50 -3.09
C ALA A 176 5.37 -4.48 -2.20
N ILE A 177 5.60 -4.82 -0.94
CA ILE A 177 6.23 -3.94 0.05
C ILE A 177 7.65 -4.41 0.32
N LEU A 178 8.59 -3.49 0.26
CA LEU A 178 10.01 -3.73 0.51
C LEU A 178 10.55 -2.75 1.55
N HIS A 179 11.71 -3.10 2.11
CA HIS A 179 12.49 -2.13 2.87
C HIS A 179 13.09 -1.11 1.90
N TRP A 180 12.98 0.17 2.25
CA TRP A 180 13.60 1.29 1.52
C TRP A 180 15.07 1.42 1.80
#